data_4ef0b6825495bf44f6a5d3be2d10c73b
#
_entry.id   4ef0b6825495bf44f6a5d3be2d10c73b
#
_cell.length_a   1.000
_cell.length_b   1.000
_cell.length_c   1.000
_cell.angle_alpha   90.00
_cell.angle_beta   90.00
_cell.angle_gamma   90.00
#
_symmetry.space_group_name_H-M   'P 1'
#
loop_
_entity.id
_entity.type
_entity.pdbx_description
1 polymer ?
#
loop_
_entity_poly.entity_id
_entity_poly.type
_entity_poly.pdbx_seq_one_letter_code
_entity_poly.pdbx_strand_id
1 'polypeptide(L)'
;EGIFPHYGLVVDSTVEDFPAKKIGIEPGDTITSIDGENVTEWNQLLTLVTASQGKEFEISWMHNYETYTKTITPKKNEKNAQGSMGIKFKEKKIIRKHGLAKSCVVGTHKTVVNIKRIYMTIQGFVSKKLSTKALGGPVLIAQASYESAKSGIGKLMYFLAIISINLAVINILPVPVLDGGHLLFLGIEKIKGSPISEKTMAIANYIGFALIISLMIYATKNDIMRLFNI
;
A
#
# COMPACT_ATOMS: atom_id res chain seq x y z
N GLU A 1 11.39 -9.03 40.51
CA GLU A 1 10.90 -7.87 39.74
C GLU A 1 11.50 -7.97 38.34
N GLY A 2 10.82 -8.71 37.43
CA GLY A 2 11.28 -8.91 36.08
C GLY A 2 10.80 -7.77 35.21
N ILE A 3 11.72 -6.95 34.70
CA ILE A 3 11.48 -6.04 33.59
C ILE A 3 11.32 -6.91 32.35
N PHE A 4 10.10 -7.34 32.07
CA PHE A 4 9.79 -7.94 30.77
C PHE A 4 9.66 -6.80 29.75
N PRO A 5 10.49 -6.75 28.70
CA PRO A 5 10.27 -5.84 27.60
C PRO A 5 8.96 -6.26 26.95
N HIS A 6 7.94 -5.39 27.01
CA HIS A 6 6.66 -5.62 26.38
C HIS A 6 6.84 -5.61 24.84
N TYR A 7 7.10 -6.76 24.27
CA TYR A 7 7.05 -7.02 22.84
C TYR A 7 5.60 -7.35 22.51
N GLY A 8 4.82 -6.35 22.13
CA GLY A 8 3.44 -6.54 21.74
C GLY A 8 2.97 -5.43 20.81
N LEU A 9 1.88 -5.69 20.12
CA LEU A 9 1.24 -4.72 19.24
C LEU A 9 0.38 -3.76 20.06
N VAL A 10 0.85 -2.52 20.23
CA VAL A 10 0.12 -1.49 20.99
C VAL A 10 -1.01 -0.93 20.14
N VAL A 11 -2.22 -0.97 20.66
CA VAL A 11 -3.44 -0.41 20.05
C VAL A 11 -3.35 1.12 20.05
N ASP A 12 -3.49 1.73 18.88
CA ASP A 12 -3.57 3.18 18.72
C ASP A 12 -5.02 3.67 18.81
N SER A 13 -5.92 2.98 18.12
CA SER A 13 -7.34 3.26 18.18
C SER A 13 -8.16 2.02 17.80
N THR A 14 -9.40 1.98 18.27
CA THR A 14 -10.41 0.99 17.88
C THR A 14 -11.51 1.67 17.07
N VAL A 15 -12.09 0.94 16.12
CA VAL A 15 -13.21 1.42 15.30
C VAL A 15 -14.52 1.06 15.99
N GLU A 16 -15.43 2.02 16.09
CA GLU A 16 -16.79 1.77 16.62
C GLU A 16 -17.51 0.71 15.78
N ASP A 17 -18.40 -0.04 16.40
CA ASP A 17 -19.14 -1.17 15.79
C ASP A 17 -18.31 -2.38 15.37
N PHE A 18 -17.01 -2.37 15.61
CA PHE A 18 -16.16 -3.52 15.36
C PHE A 18 -15.97 -4.41 16.60
N PRO A 19 -15.66 -5.70 16.38
CA PRO A 19 -15.59 -6.69 17.47
C PRO A 19 -14.62 -6.32 18.59
N ALA A 20 -13.46 -5.75 18.26
CA ALA A 20 -12.45 -5.38 19.28
C ALA A 20 -12.98 -4.36 20.29
N LYS A 21 -13.71 -3.35 19.84
CA LYS A 21 -14.33 -2.35 20.74
C LYS A 21 -15.41 -2.98 21.64
N LYS A 22 -16.17 -3.94 21.10
CA LYS A 22 -17.24 -4.62 21.85
C LYS A 22 -16.71 -5.50 22.98
N ILE A 23 -15.53 -6.08 22.83
CA ILE A 23 -14.90 -6.92 23.88
C ILE A 23 -14.13 -6.08 24.90
N GLY A 24 -13.99 -4.77 24.69
CA GLY A 24 -13.38 -3.85 25.64
C GLY A 24 -11.90 -3.55 25.38
N ILE A 25 -11.40 -3.76 24.17
CA ILE A 25 -10.03 -3.33 23.80
C ILE A 25 -10.02 -1.81 23.63
N GLU A 26 -9.08 -1.14 24.29
CA GLU A 26 -8.95 0.31 24.32
C GLU A 26 -7.61 0.81 23.74
N PRO A 27 -7.52 2.08 23.33
CA PRO A 27 -6.25 2.68 22.96
C PRO A 27 -5.23 2.60 24.09
N GLY A 28 -4.02 2.13 23.79
CA GLY A 28 -2.95 1.89 24.77
C GLY A 28 -2.79 0.43 25.18
N ASP A 29 -3.77 -0.41 24.93
CA ASP A 29 -3.68 -1.84 25.17
C ASP A 29 -2.62 -2.50 24.29
N THR A 30 -2.07 -3.59 24.79
CA THR A 30 -1.06 -4.37 24.06
C THR A 30 -1.60 -5.76 23.78
N ILE A 31 -1.77 -6.11 22.50
CA ILE A 31 -2.16 -7.46 22.10
C ILE A 31 -0.98 -8.39 22.33
N THR A 32 -1.20 -9.49 23.06
CA THR A 32 -0.14 -10.42 23.48
C THR A 32 -0.21 -11.76 22.77
N SER A 33 -1.42 -12.31 22.56
CA SER A 33 -1.57 -13.61 21.89
C SER A 33 -2.91 -13.74 21.15
N ILE A 34 -2.94 -14.69 20.20
CA ILE A 34 -4.13 -15.17 19.51
C ILE A 34 -4.10 -16.69 19.55
N ASP A 35 -5.20 -17.34 20.00
CA ASP A 35 -5.32 -18.80 20.20
C ASP A 35 -4.11 -19.39 20.96
N GLY A 36 -3.58 -18.66 21.94
CA GLY A 36 -2.41 -19.04 22.72
C GLY A 36 -1.05 -18.79 22.03
N GLU A 37 -1.02 -18.41 20.76
CA GLU A 37 0.20 -18.05 20.05
C GLU A 37 0.59 -16.59 20.34
N ASN A 38 1.82 -16.37 20.83
CA ASN A 38 2.33 -15.05 21.10
C ASN A 38 2.48 -14.22 19.83
N VAL A 39 1.94 -13.01 19.81
CA VAL A 39 1.97 -12.09 18.68
C VAL A 39 2.82 -10.87 19.01
N THR A 40 3.93 -10.71 18.27
CA THR A 40 4.86 -9.59 18.45
C THR A 40 4.92 -8.67 17.23
N GLU A 41 4.46 -9.15 16.07
CA GLU A 41 4.52 -8.44 14.80
C GLU A 41 3.16 -8.39 14.11
N TRP A 42 2.91 -7.27 13.40
CA TRP A 42 1.69 -7.07 12.62
C TRP A 42 1.41 -8.18 11.61
N ASN A 43 2.44 -8.66 10.92
CA ASN A 43 2.28 -9.70 9.90
C ASN A 43 1.82 -11.03 10.50
N GLN A 44 2.31 -11.38 11.71
CA GLN A 44 1.86 -12.58 12.44
C GLN A 44 0.37 -12.46 12.79
N LEU A 45 -0.02 -11.33 13.39
CA LEU A 45 -1.41 -11.06 13.71
C LEU A 45 -2.31 -11.13 12.48
N LEU A 46 -1.92 -10.50 11.37
CA LEU A 46 -2.68 -10.51 10.12
C LEU A 46 -2.83 -11.93 9.57
N THR A 47 -1.77 -12.75 9.63
CA THR A 47 -1.79 -14.13 9.17
C THR A 47 -2.78 -14.97 10.00
N LEU A 48 -2.73 -14.87 11.33
CA LEU A 48 -3.62 -15.61 12.23
C LEU A 48 -5.09 -15.21 12.04
N VAL A 49 -5.36 -13.90 12.00
CA VAL A 49 -6.73 -13.38 11.76
C VAL A 49 -7.25 -13.77 10.37
N THR A 50 -6.39 -13.82 9.35
CA THR A 50 -6.79 -14.26 8.01
C THR A 50 -7.03 -15.77 7.97
N ALA A 51 -6.19 -16.54 8.67
CA ALA A 51 -6.33 -18.00 8.76
C ALA A 51 -7.62 -18.43 9.47
N SER A 52 -8.13 -17.62 10.38
CA SER A 52 -9.42 -17.91 11.05
C SER A 52 -10.63 -17.91 10.12
N GLN A 53 -10.50 -17.35 8.90
CA GLN A 53 -11.58 -17.25 7.90
C GLN A 53 -12.90 -16.69 8.44
N GLY A 54 -12.83 -15.80 9.43
CA GLY A 54 -14.01 -15.25 10.11
C GLY A 54 -14.62 -16.16 11.17
N LYS A 55 -13.94 -17.24 11.54
CA LYS A 55 -14.31 -18.05 12.71
C LYS A 55 -13.88 -17.34 13.99
N GLU A 56 -14.51 -17.71 15.07
CA GLU A 56 -14.20 -17.26 16.41
C GLU A 56 -12.81 -17.75 16.84
N PHE A 57 -12.04 -16.88 17.49
CA PHE A 57 -10.74 -17.21 18.08
C PHE A 57 -10.54 -16.45 19.39
N GLU A 58 -9.62 -16.92 20.21
CA GLU A 58 -9.28 -16.32 21.49
C GLU A 58 -8.21 -15.22 21.29
N ILE A 59 -8.43 -14.04 21.87
CA ILE A 59 -7.47 -12.94 21.86
C ILE A 59 -7.13 -12.54 23.29
N SER A 60 -5.83 -12.42 23.59
CA SER A 60 -5.35 -11.89 24.86
C SER A 60 -4.69 -10.54 24.67
N TRP A 61 -4.97 -9.63 25.59
CA TRP A 61 -4.36 -8.30 25.60
C TRP A 61 -4.06 -7.87 27.03
N MET A 62 -3.13 -6.96 27.16
CA MET A 62 -2.75 -6.35 28.43
C MET A 62 -3.32 -4.93 28.51
N HIS A 63 -4.07 -4.66 29.55
CA HIS A 63 -4.57 -3.34 29.92
C HIS A 63 -4.15 -3.04 31.37
N ASN A 64 -3.46 -1.93 31.60
CA ASN A 64 -2.98 -1.51 32.93
C ASN A 64 -2.24 -2.62 33.72
N TYR A 65 -1.35 -3.38 33.05
CA TYR A 65 -0.58 -4.51 33.61
C TYR A 65 -1.42 -5.76 33.96
N GLU A 66 -2.70 -5.78 33.67
CA GLU A 66 -3.56 -6.95 33.78
C GLU A 66 -3.81 -7.58 32.41
N THR A 67 -3.81 -8.91 32.37
CA THR A 67 -4.07 -9.65 31.12
C THR A 67 -5.52 -10.06 31.07
N TYR A 68 -6.17 -9.68 29.98
CA TYR A 68 -7.54 -10.05 29.66
C TYR A 68 -7.53 -11.01 28.46
N THR A 69 -8.41 -12.00 28.52
CA THR A 69 -8.59 -12.96 27.44
C THR A 69 -10.08 -13.10 27.14
N LYS A 70 -10.46 -12.91 25.88
CA LYS A 70 -11.84 -13.08 25.41
C LYS A 70 -11.86 -13.64 24.00
N THR A 71 -12.96 -14.25 23.66
CA THR A 71 -13.23 -14.73 22.31
C THR A 71 -13.77 -13.62 21.43
N ILE A 72 -13.30 -13.56 20.19
CA ILE A 72 -13.68 -12.56 19.21
C ILE A 72 -13.97 -13.20 17.86
N THR A 73 -15.05 -12.77 17.20
CA THR A 73 -15.37 -13.14 15.83
C THR A 73 -15.07 -11.97 14.90
N PRO A 74 -14.09 -12.09 13.99
CA PRO A 74 -13.77 -11.01 13.05
C PRO A 74 -14.97 -10.70 12.14
N LYS A 75 -15.24 -9.42 11.93
CA LYS A 75 -16.25 -9.00 10.97
C LYS A 75 -15.71 -9.21 9.55
N LYS A 76 -16.43 -9.96 8.73
CA LYS A 76 -16.07 -10.10 7.30
C LYS A 76 -16.10 -8.73 6.63
N ASN A 77 -15.00 -8.39 6.00
CA ASN A 77 -14.97 -7.21 5.14
C ASN A 77 -15.55 -7.60 3.78
N GLU A 78 -16.67 -7.00 3.41
CA GLU A 78 -17.37 -7.28 2.14
C GLU A 78 -16.48 -7.06 0.90
N LYS A 79 -15.40 -6.27 1.05
CA LYS A 79 -14.49 -5.94 -0.06
C LYS A 79 -13.33 -6.92 -0.26
N ASN A 80 -12.91 -7.69 0.78
CA ASN A 80 -11.65 -8.46 0.73
C ASN A 80 -11.72 -9.89 1.28
N ALA A 81 -12.84 -10.41 1.69
CA ALA A 81 -12.99 -11.72 2.38
C ALA A 81 -12.06 -11.91 3.62
N GLN A 82 -11.31 -10.88 4.01
CA GLN A 82 -10.43 -10.89 5.17
C GLN A 82 -11.21 -10.43 6.40
N GLY A 83 -11.09 -11.17 7.50
CA GLY A 83 -11.66 -10.77 8.78
C GLY A 83 -11.01 -9.48 9.28
N SER A 84 -11.82 -8.57 9.82
CA SER A 84 -11.33 -7.33 10.46
C SER A 84 -11.83 -7.26 11.89
N MET A 85 -10.91 -6.96 12.81
CA MET A 85 -11.22 -6.73 14.22
C MET A 85 -11.53 -5.27 14.54
N GLY A 86 -11.18 -4.34 13.64
CA GLY A 86 -11.32 -2.90 13.85
C GLY A 86 -10.27 -2.30 14.78
N ILE A 87 -9.06 -2.84 14.79
CA ILE A 87 -7.93 -2.32 15.57
C ILE A 87 -6.96 -1.60 14.64
N LYS A 88 -6.56 -0.39 15.03
CA LYS A 88 -5.41 0.31 14.45
C LYS A 88 -4.28 0.24 15.46
N PHE A 89 -3.08 -0.12 14.99
CA PHE A 89 -1.90 -0.23 15.85
C PHE A 89 -1.01 0.99 15.73
N LYS A 90 -0.38 1.33 16.85
CA LYS A 90 0.60 2.40 16.89
C LYS A 90 1.84 1.96 16.10
N GLU A 91 2.11 2.62 14.98
CA GLU A 91 3.32 2.35 14.21
C GLU A 91 4.55 2.65 15.09
N LYS A 92 5.26 1.63 15.54
CA LYS A 92 6.56 1.80 16.18
C LYS A 92 7.56 2.26 15.14
N LYS A 93 7.82 3.57 15.08
CA LYS A 93 8.85 4.14 14.19
C LYS A 93 10.22 3.66 14.67
N ILE A 94 10.74 2.58 14.10
CA ILE A 94 12.12 2.17 14.32
C ILE A 94 12.99 2.99 13.36
N ILE A 95 13.58 4.07 13.87
CA ILE A 95 14.56 4.85 13.11
C ILE A 95 15.90 4.12 13.18
N ARG A 96 16.24 3.40 12.13
CA ARG A 96 17.58 2.80 11.99
C ARG A 96 18.49 3.80 11.30
N LYS A 97 19.45 4.36 12.02
CA LYS A 97 20.51 5.19 11.46
C LYS A 97 21.52 4.28 10.76
N HIS A 98 21.79 4.54 9.50
CA HIS A 98 22.82 3.84 8.73
C HIS A 98 23.86 4.86 8.26
N GLY A 99 25.13 4.44 8.15
CA GLY A 99 26.15 5.24 7.45
C GLY A 99 25.84 5.33 5.95
N LEU A 100 26.44 6.32 5.26
CA LEU A 100 26.15 6.62 3.85
C LEU A 100 26.24 5.41 2.94
N ALA A 101 27.30 4.62 3.01
CA ALA A 101 27.47 3.43 2.18
C ALA A 101 26.32 2.41 2.36
N LYS A 102 25.95 2.12 3.61
CA LYS A 102 24.85 1.21 3.91
C LYS A 102 23.49 1.78 3.47
N SER A 103 23.32 3.11 3.56
CA SER A 103 22.11 3.78 3.08
C SER A 103 21.95 3.64 1.57
N CYS A 104 23.03 3.75 0.80
CA CYS A 104 23.00 3.52 -0.66
C CYS A 104 22.58 2.08 -0.99
N VAL A 105 23.17 1.09 -0.34
CA VAL A 105 22.82 -0.32 -0.56
C VAL A 105 21.34 -0.58 -0.22
N VAL A 106 20.88 -0.10 0.93
CA VAL A 106 19.47 -0.26 1.34
C VAL A 106 18.53 0.48 0.39
N GLY A 107 18.91 1.69 -0.06
CA GLY A 107 18.16 2.48 -1.02
C GLY A 107 18.01 1.76 -2.35
N THR A 108 19.11 1.28 -2.93
CA THR A 108 19.11 0.50 -4.18
C THR A 108 18.24 -0.75 -4.07
N HIS A 109 18.41 -1.51 -2.99
CA HIS A 109 17.56 -2.70 -2.76
C HIS A 109 16.07 -2.34 -2.71
N LYS A 110 15.69 -1.31 -1.97
CA LYS A 110 14.28 -0.84 -1.91
C LYS A 110 13.77 -0.38 -3.27
N THR A 111 14.60 0.29 -4.08
CA THR A 111 14.25 0.71 -5.44
C THR A 111 13.92 -0.51 -6.30
N VAL A 112 14.78 -1.51 -6.32
CA VAL A 112 14.55 -2.76 -7.09
C VAL A 112 13.26 -3.46 -6.64
N VAL A 113 13.03 -3.56 -5.32
CA VAL A 113 11.79 -4.14 -4.77
C VAL A 113 10.56 -3.35 -5.20
N ASN A 114 10.62 -2.01 -5.22
CA ASN A 114 9.51 -1.17 -5.66
C ASN A 114 9.24 -1.34 -7.17
N ILE A 115 10.27 -1.36 -8.01
CA ILE A 115 10.13 -1.64 -9.45
C ILE A 115 9.43 -2.99 -9.67
N LYS A 116 9.84 -4.03 -8.95
CA LYS A 116 9.19 -5.35 -9.02
C LYS A 116 7.72 -5.30 -8.59
N ARG A 117 7.39 -4.54 -7.54
CA ARG A 117 5.99 -4.34 -7.09
C ARG A 117 5.15 -3.66 -8.16
N ILE A 118 5.68 -2.61 -8.80
CA ILE A 118 4.98 -1.90 -9.88
C ILE A 118 4.68 -2.86 -11.03
N TYR A 119 5.69 -3.63 -11.46
CA TYR A 119 5.53 -4.64 -12.51
C TYR A 119 4.43 -5.66 -12.16
N MET A 120 4.45 -6.20 -10.93
CA MET A 120 3.41 -7.13 -10.47
C MET A 120 2.02 -6.46 -10.41
N THR A 121 1.95 -5.20 -10.05
CA THR A 121 0.70 -4.42 -10.03
C THR A 121 0.15 -4.25 -11.44
N ILE A 122 0.98 -3.87 -12.41
CA ILE A 122 0.60 -3.76 -13.81
C ILE A 122 0.11 -5.12 -14.34
N GLN A 123 0.86 -6.17 -14.08
CA GLN A 123 0.47 -7.54 -14.45
C GLN A 123 -0.86 -7.96 -13.80
N GLY A 124 -1.08 -7.56 -12.53
CA GLY A 124 -2.33 -7.80 -11.82
C GLY A 124 -3.54 -7.11 -12.47
N PHE A 125 -3.37 -5.89 -12.99
CA PHE A 125 -4.41 -5.19 -13.73
C PHE A 125 -4.68 -5.83 -15.11
N VAL A 126 -3.63 -6.15 -15.86
CA VAL A 126 -3.76 -6.82 -17.17
C VAL A 126 -4.43 -8.18 -17.04
N SER A 127 -4.08 -8.95 -16.02
CA SER A 127 -4.67 -10.28 -15.75
C SER A 127 -6.03 -10.22 -15.02
N LYS A 128 -6.61 -9.02 -14.85
CA LYS A 128 -7.89 -8.78 -14.13
C LYS A 128 -7.94 -9.32 -12.69
N LYS A 129 -6.79 -9.64 -12.10
CA LYS A 129 -6.68 -10.06 -10.68
C LYS A 129 -6.85 -8.88 -9.72
N LEU A 130 -6.53 -7.67 -10.16
CA LEU A 130 -6.73 -6.44 -9.41
C LEU A 130 -7.90 -5.66 -9.99
N SER A 131 -8.78 -5.17 -9.10
CA SER A 131 -9.88 -4.30 -9.49
C SER A 131 -9.34 -2.93 -9.91
N THR A 132 -9.83 -2.39 -11.02
CA THR A 132 -9.52 -1.03 -11.46
C THR A 132 -9.96 0.05 -10.46
N LYS A 133 -10.89 -0.29 -9.57
CA LYS A 133 -11.25 0.57 -8.43
C LYS A 133 -10.09 0.81 -7.47
N ALA A 134 -9.04 -0.02 -7.50
CA ALA A 134 -7.83 0.17 -6.69
C ALA A 134 -6.89 1.25 -7.24
N LEU A 135 -7.09 1.73 -8.47
CA LEU A 135 -6.31 2.82 -9.05
C LEU A 135 -6.56 4.10 -8.26
N GLY A 136 -5.48 4.66 -7.72
CA GLY A 136 -5.47 5.97 -7.10
C GLY A 136 -5.20 7.04 -8.14
N GLY A 137 -5.87 8.18 -8.01
CA GLY A 137 -5.72 9.34 -8.88
C GLY A 137 -5.00 10.50 -8.19
N PRO A 138 -5.06 11.70 -8.79
CA PRO A 138 -4.37 12.88 -8.27
C PRO A 138 -4.79 13.27 -6.85
N VAL A 139 -6.05 13.04 -6.48
CA VAL A 139 -6.58 13.40 -5.15
C VAL A 139 -5.96 12.51 -4.08
N LEU A 140 -5.87 11.20 -4.33
CA LEU A 140 -5.22 10.26 -3.42
C LEU A 140 -3.73 10.56 -3.27
N ILE A 141 -3.04 10.95 -4.36
CA ILE A 141 -1.63 11.34 -4.33
C ILE A 141 -1.45 12.60 -3.46
N ALA A 142 -2.30 13.60 -3.63
CA ALA A 142 -2.26 14.83 -2.83
C ALA A 142 -2.49 14.54 -1.34
N GLN A 143 -3.47 13.69 -1.01
CA GLN A 143 -3.74 13.26 0.36
C GLN A 143 -2.55 12.49 0.96
N ALA A 144 -1.99 11.53 0.24
CA ALA A 144 -0.83 10.77 0.68
C ALA A 144 0.42 11.66 0.86
N SER A 145 0.58 12.69 0.00
CA SER A 145 1.64 13.70 0.14
C SER A 145 1.48 14.50 1.43
N TYR A 146 0.28 14.98 1.71
CA TYR A 146 -0.04 15.72 2.94
C TYR A 146 0.23 14.88 4.19
N GLU A 147 -0.25 13.64 4.24
CA GLU A 147 -0.02 12.74 5.36
C GLU A 147 1.47 12.39 5.54
N SER A 148 2.20 12.26 4.44
CA SER A 148 3.64 12.02 4.46
C SER A 148 4.39 13.23 5.02
N ALA A 149 4.02 14.45 4.61
CA ALA A 149 4.58 15.71 5.12
C ALA A 149 4.31 15.88 6.61
N LYS A 150 3.07 15.64 7.05
CA LYS A 150 2.66 15.68 8.47
C LYS A 150 3.43 14.66 9.33
N SER A 151 3.78 13.53 8.74
CA SER A 151 4.56 12.47 9.42
C SER A 151 6.05 12.77 9.54
N GLY A 152 6.54 13.84 8.90
CA GLY A 152 7.91 14.35 8.97
C GLY A 152 8.70 14.18 7.67
N ILE A 153 9.78 14.97 7.55
CA ILE A 153 10.57 15.09 6.33
C ILE A 153 11.09 13.76 5.78
N GLY A 154 11.45 12.81 6.63
CA GLY A 154 11.94 11.49 6.19
C GLY A 154 10.85 10.68 5.47
N LYS A 155 9.59 10.71 5.93
CA LYS A 155 8.46 10.06 5.24
C LYS A 155 8.14 10.78 3.93
N LEU A 156 8.19 12.11 3.92
CA LEU A 156 7.98 12.89 2.70
C LEU A 156 9.03 12.56 1.63
N MET A 157 10.32 12.54 1.99
CA MET A 157 11.39 12.18 1.07
C MET A 157 11.24 10.76 0.53
N TYR A 158 10.85 9.82 1.37
CA TYR A 158 10.57 8.45 0.95
C TYR A 158 9.37 8.38 0.00
N PHE A 159 8.31 9.12 0.28
CA PHE A 159 7.12 9.22 -0.60
C PHE A 159 7.49 9.79 -1.97
N LEU A 160 8.26 10.89 -2.00
CA LEU A 160 8.76 11.48 -3.25
C LEU A 160 9.63 10.50 -4.05
N ALA A 161 10.48 9.73 -3.37
CA ALA A 161 11.29 8.69 -4.01
C ALA A 161 10.41 7.61 -4.67
N ILE A 162 9.34 7.16 -3.98
CA ILE A 162 8.40 6.18 -4.56
C ILE A 162 7.69 6.78 -5.79
N ILE A 163 7.22 8.01 -5.72
CA ILE A 163 6.57 8.69 -6.88
C ILE A 163 7.54 8.77 -8.05
N SER A 164 8.80 9.16 -7.80
CA SER A 164 9.83 9.24 -8.84
C SER A 164 10.09 7.88 -9.50
N ILE A 165 10.16 6.80 -8.72
CA ILE A 165 10.34 5.44 -9.24
C ILE A 165 9.11 5.04 -10.08
N ASN A 166 7.89 5.31 -9.60
CA ASN A 166 6.66 5.02 -10.32
C ASN A 166 6.63 5.74 -11.67
N LEU A 167 6.95 7.04 -11.68
CA LEU A 167 7.00 7.84 -12.89
C LEU A 167 8.04 7.32 -13.89
N ALA A 168 9.24 6.95 -13.41
CA ALA A 168 10.29 6.39 -14.25
C ALA A 168 9.85 5.07 -14.90
N VAL A 169 9.22 4.17 -14.13
CA VAL A 169 8.74 2.88 -14.66
C VAL A 169 7.59 3.08 -15.66
N ILE A 170 6.65 3.99 -15.37
CA ILE A 170 5.55 4.29 -16.29
C ILE A 170 6.09 4.90 -17.60
N ASN A 171 7.06 5.80 -17.52
CA ASN A 171 7.64 6.43 -18.71
C ASN A 171 8.39 5.45 -19.63
N ILE A 172 8.85 4.31 -19.11
CA ILE A 172 9.49 3.25 -19.94
C ILE A 172 8.45 2.40 -20.68
N LEU A 173 7.16 2.45 -20.29
CA LEU A 173 6.13 1.66 -20.98
C LEU A 173 6.01 2.07 -22.45
N PRO A 174 5.75 1.10 -23.37
CA PRO A 174 5.64 1.36 -24.79
C PRO A 174 4.29 2.03 -25.16
N VAL A 175 4.02 3.17 -24.53
CA VAL A 175 2.81 3.96 -24.73
C VAL A 175 3.21 5.25 -25.47
N PRO A 176 2.58 5.55 -26.63
CA PRO A 176 2.80 6.85 -27.28
C PRO A 176 2.62 7.99 -26.28
N VAL A 177 3.35 9.11 -26.47
CA VAL A 177 3.43 10.25 -25.55
C VAL A 177 4.43 10.05 -24.38
N LEU A 178 4.74 8.83 -23.98
CA LEU A 178 5.79 8.53 -22.99
C LEU A 178 7.13 8.25 -23.67
N ASP A 179 8.23 8.37 -22.92
CA ASP A 179 9.60 8.13 -23.43
C ASP A 179 9.75 6.72 -24.03
N GLY A 180 9.13 5.71 -23.41
CA GLY A 180 9.09 4.35 -23.92
C GLY A 180 8.37 4.20 -25.26
N GLY A 181 7.38 5.04 -25.56
CA GLY A 181 6.74 5.14 -26.87
C GLY A 181 7.69 5.68 -27.94
N HIS A 182 8.49 6.68 -27.60
CA HIS A 182 9.53 7.20 -28.51
C HIS A 182 10.61 6.15 -28.77
N LEU A 183 11.05 5.42 -27.75
CA LEU A 183 11.98 4.29 -27.91
C LEU A 183 11.40 3.20 -28.81
N LEU A 184 10.09 2.90 -28.67
CA LEU A 184 9.39 1.94 -29.54
C LEU A 184 9.41 2.42 -30.99
N PHE A 185 9.10 3.70 -31.26
CA PHE A 185 9.14 4.26 -32.63
C PHE A 185 10.55 4.18 -33.23
N LEU A 186 11.59 4.55 -32.50
CA LEU A 186 12.98 4.40 -32.93
C LEU A 186 13.34 2.94 -33.24
N GLY A 187 12.85 2.01 -32.43
CA GLY A 187 13.04 0.58 -32.67
C GLY A 187 12.38 0.13 -33.98
N ILE A 188 11.16 0.59 -34.24
CA ILE A 188 10.42 0.28 -35.49
C ILE A 188 11.14 0.90 -36.70
N GLU A 189 11.60 2.15 -36.63
CA GLU A 189 12.37 2.80 -37.69
C GLU A 189 13.65 2.04 -38.02
N LYS A 190 14.37 1.58 -37.01
CA LYS A 190 15.57 0.77 -37.20
C LYS A 190 15.30 -0.55 -37.92
N ILE A 191 14.19 -1.21 -37.61
CA ILE A 191 13.81 -2.49 -38.24
C ILE A 191 13.29 -2.24 -39.66
N LYS A 192 12.49 -1.19 -39.87
CA LYS A 192 11.90 -0.84 -41.15
C LYS A 192 12.91 -0.25 -42.15
N GLY A 193 14.01 0.35 -41.66
CA GLY A 193 15.01 1.02 -42.46
C GLY A 193 14.59 2.40 -43.02
N SER A 194 13.45 2.91 -42.55
CA SER A 194 12.92 4.24 -42.96
C SER A 194 12.19 4.89 -41.80
N PRO A 195 12.22 6.24 -41.69
CA PRO A 195 11.55 6.97 -40.62
C PRO A 195 10.02 6.78 -40.67
N ILE A 196 9.40 6.82 -39.50
CA ILE A 196 7.94 6.86 -39.37
C ILE A 196 7.45 8.24 -39.81
N SER A 197 6.36 8.31 -40.57
CA SER A 197 5.84 9.62 -40.98
C SER A 197 5.38 10.44 -39.77
N GLU A 198 5.61 11.76 -39.83
CA GLU A 198 5.18 12.69 -38.77
C GLU A 198 3.68 12.56 -38.49
N LYS A 199 2.87 12.35 -39.53
CA LYS A 199 1.42 12.15 -39.38
C LYS A 199 1.09 10.92 -38.53
N THR A 200 1.78 9.79 -38.76
CA THR A 200 1.56 8.55 -38.00
C THR A 200 1.97 8.74 -36.53
N MET A 201 3.09 9.40 -36.30
CA MET A 201 3.57 9.70 -34.95
C MET A 201 2.62 10.64 -34.21
N ALA A 202 2.11 11.69 -34.89
CA ALA A 202 1.13 12.61 -34.33
C ALA A 202 -0.17 11.88 -33.92
N ILE A 203 -0.73 11.04 -34.81
CA ILE A 203 -1.94 10.27 -34.53
C ILE A 203 -1.72 9.34 -33.31
N ALA A 204 -0.61 8.62 -33.27
CA ALA A 204 -0.29 7.74 -32.16
C ALA A 204 -0.18 8.53 -30.83
N ASN A 205 0.43 9.71 -30.85
CA ASN A 205 0.54 10.59 -29.69
C ASN A 205 -0.85 11.11 -29.24
N TYR A 206 -1.74 11.47 -30.17
CA TYR A 206 -3.12 11.86 -29.80
C TYR A 206 -3.88 10.72 -29.13
N ILE A 207 -3.75 9.50 -29.64
CA ILE A 207 -4.38 8.31 -29.05
C ILE A 207 -3.80 8.05 -27.64
N GLY A 208 -2.48 8.09 -27.49
CA GLY A 208 -1.82 7.92 -26.19
C GLY A 208 -2.25 8.97 -25.17
N PHE A 209 -2.33 10.24 -25.59
CA PHE A 209 -2.78 11.34 -24.75
C PHE A 209 -4.24 11.18 -24.31
N ALA A 210 -5.13 10.83 -25.24
CA ALA A 210 -6.54 10.56 -24.93
C ALA A 210 -6.71 9.42 -23.93
N LEU A 211 -5.88 8.36 -24.04
CA LEU A 211 -5.87 7.24 -23.10
C LEU A 211 -5.43 7.68 -21.71
N ILE A 212 -4.35 8.47 -21.60
CA ILE A 212 -3.84 8.96 -20.30
C ILE A 212 -4.90 9.86 -19.65
N ILE A 213 -5.51 10.79 -20.39
CA ILE A 213 -6.57 11.66 -19.85
C ILE A 213 -7.77 10.85 -19.38
N SER A 214 -8.21 9.87 -20.17
CA SER A 214 -9.33 8.99 -19.79
C SER A 214 -9.05 8.22 -18.51
N LEU A 215 -7.81 7.70 -18.36
CA LEU A 215 -7.39 7.01 -17.16
C LEU A 215 -7.32 7.94 -15.95
N MET A 216 -6.84 9.18 -16.16
CA MET A 216 -6.78 10.20 -15.10
C MET A 216 -8.18 10.59 -14.61
N ILE A 217 -9.12 10.81 -15.53
CA ILE A 217 -10.53 11.10 -15.18
C ILE A 217 -11.13 9.93 -14.42
N TYR A 218 -10.91 8.71 -14.87
CA TYR A 218 -11.41 7.50 -14.23
C TYR A 218 -10.83 7.34 -12.81
N ALA A 219 -9.53 7.54 -12.63
CA ALA A 219 -8.87 7.45 -11.33
C ALA A 219 -9.36 8.56 -10.38
N THR A 220 -9.53 9.79 -10.88
CA THR A 220 -10.08 10.92 -10.09
C THR A 220 -11.51 10.63 -9.64
N LYS A 221 -12.35 10.06 -10.51
CA LYS A 221 -13.69 9.60 -10.13
C LYS A 221 -13.62 8.58 -8.99
N ASN A 222 -12.72 7.59 -9.09
CA ASN A 222 -12.56 6.59 -8.02
C ASN A 222 -12.13 7.24 -6.69
N ASP A 223 -11.23 8.23 -6.75
CA ASP A 223 -10.79 8.96 -5.54
C ASP A 223 -11.96 9.69 -4.88
N ILE A 224 -12.78 10.40 -5.67
CA ILE A 224 -13.94 11.12 -5.19
C ILE A 224 -14.96 10.15 -4.55
N MET A 225 -15.25 9.03 -5.22
CA MET A 225 -16.16 8.02 -4.67
C MET A 225 -15.67 7.44 -3.34
N ARG A 226 -14.34 7.28 -3.18
CA ARG A 226 -13.76 6.85 -1.89
C ARG A 226 -13.90 7.88 -0.79
N LEU A 227 -13.75 9.18 -1.11
CA LEU A 227 -13.89 10.26 -0.13
C LEU A 227 -15.32 10.34 0.43
N PHE A 228 -16.31 10.08 -0.41
CA PHE A 228 -17.72 10.14 -0.02
C PHE A 228 -18.30 8.78 0.42
N ASN A 229 -17.48 7.71 0.51
CA ASN A 229 -17.94 6.35 0.84
C ASN A 229 -19.09 5.82 -0.03
N ILE A 230 -19.13 6.23 -1.32
CA ILE A 230 -20.16 5.83 -2.30
C ILE A 230 -19.64 4.70 -3.17
#